data_509a6a7e33944b799e06969ae18d70c1
#
_entry.id   509a6a7e33944b799e06969ae18d70c1
#
_cell.length_a   1.000
_cell.length_b   1.000
_cell.length_c   1.000
_cell.angle_alpha   90.00
_cell.angle_beta   90.00
_cell.angle_gamma   90.00
#
_symmetry.space_group_name_H-M   'P 1'
#
loop_
_entity.id
_entity.type
_entity.pdbx_description
1 polymer ?
#
loop_
_entity_poly.entity_id
_entity_poly.type
_entity_poly.pdbx_seq_one_letter_code
_entity_poly.pdbx_strand_id
1 'polypeptide(L)'
;MLMLNQLTEEQRLTKAVVSIMGNPKYTALAGVLMIGNRNIVDDPSVPTACTNGRDEMYGREFVKQLNDAELRFLVLHEVYHKLFRHLTTWQHLYQQDAQLANMACDFVINLKIVDDNAKDRFATMTGTLEGGCYDTKYAGMDTAQVYNLLRDDQDGNEGGQGSESLPDGGQPFDEHDWDGAEEMTADEQRELAREIDEAVRQGALVAGKLGSGGDRDLAELLQPQVNWREVLREFVQTTCTGSDYSTYRRPNRRYLSSGMYMPSGISEQVGELVVAIDTSGSIRQRELSAFLTEVKEICETVHPESVRLMYWDTRVCRDEKYDMHELDTLVQSTKPAGGGGTDVTCVTDYIRDNNINAQAAIVLTDGYLFGGWGQWTMPVLWCVMDSGRTADVGKTVHIKSRDM
;
A
#
# COMPACT_ATOMS: atom_id res chain seq x y z
N MET A 1 48.99 26.12 20.15
CA MET A 1 48.44 24.91 19.51
C MET A 1 46.95 24.88 19.90
N LEU A 2 46.09 25.39 19.01
CA LEU A 2 44.65 25.35 19.23
C LEU A 2 44.26 23.85 19.22
N MET A 3 43.80 23.30 20.34
CA MET A 3 43.11 22.02 20.37
C MET A 3 41.84 22.22 19.53
N LEU A 4 41.82 21.67 18.34
CA LEU A 4 40.57 21.47 17.61
C LEU A 4 39.71 20.56 18.49
N ASN A 5 38.66 21.13 19.07
CA ASN A 5 37.66 20.38 19.83
C ASN A 5 37.03 19.41 18.82
N GLN A 6 37.48 18.15 18.85
CA GLN A 6 36.81 17.11 18.06
C GLN A 6 35.41 16.94 18.63
N LEU A 7 34.40 16.96 17.74
CA LEU A 7 33.01 16.72 18.13
C LEU A 7 32.90 15.30 18.73
N THR A 8 32.09 15.14 19.76
CA THR A 8 31.74 13.81 20.24
C THR A 8 30.84 13.06 19.24
N GLU A 9 30.68 11.76 19.38
CA GLU A 9 29.84 10.94 18.51
C GLU A 9 28.40 11.44 18.51
N GLU A 10 27.86 11.84 19.68
CA GLU A 10 26.53 12.43 19.82
C GLU A 10 26.41 13.76 19.08
N GLN A 11 27.44 14.59 19.13
CA GLN A 11 27.49 15.85 18.39
C GLN A 11 27.60 15.62 16.88
N ARG A 12 28.38 14.61 16.46
CA ARG A 12 28.48 14.20 15.06
C ARG A 12 27.15 13.69 14.53
N LEU A 13 26.46 12.82 15.28
CA LEU A 13 25.14 12.30 14.94
C LEU A 13 24.12 13.45 14.81
N THR A 14 24.09 14.37 15.79
CA THR A 14 23.24 15.57 15.75
C THR A 14 23.55 16.43 14.49
N LYS A 15 24.84 16.64 14.18
CA LYS A 15 25.28 17.36 12.97
C LYS A 15 24.79 16.69 11.71
N ALA A 16 24.84 15.36 11.61
CA ALA A 16 24.34 14.59 10.48
C ALA A 16 22.84 14.80 10.29
N VAL A 17 22.05 14.65 11.35
CA VAL A 17 20.58 14.86 11.35
C VAL A 17 20.24 16.28 10.92
N VAL A 18 20.85 17.30 11.50
CA VAL A 18 20.61 18.71 11.15
C VAL A 18 20.99 18.97 9.68
N SER A 19 22.09 18.36 9.21
CA SER A 19 22.52 18.49 7.81
C SER A 19 21.51 17.87 6.85
N ILE A 20 20.92 16.73 7.19
CA ILE A 20 19.88 16.07 6.39
C ILE A 20 18.61 16.92 6.36
N MET A 21 18.15 17.40 7.52
CA MET A 21 16.97 18.29 7.61
C MET A 21 17.13 19.59 6.82
N GLY A 22 18.35 20.13 6.76
CA GLY A 22 18.67 21.33 6.02
C GLY A 22 18.88 21.11 4.52
N ASN A 23 18.97 19.88 4.05
CA ASN A 23 19.14 19.58 2.63
C ASN A 23 17.78 19.60 1.91
N PRO A 24 17.62 20.46 0.84
CA PRO A 24 16.35 20.55 0.10
C PRO A 24 15.81 19.21 -0.39
N LYS A 25 16.66 18.25 -0.72
CA LYS A 25 16.31 16.90 -1.16
C LYS A 25 15.54 16.11 -0.08
N TYR A 26 15.96 16.27 1.17
CA TYR A 26 15.47 15.49 2.32
C TYR A 26 14.53 16.28 3.27
N THR A 27 14.20 17.53 2.91
CA THR A 27 13.30 18.38 3.74
C THR A 27 11.99 17.68 4.06
N ALA A 28 11.47 16.90 3.12
CA ALA A 28 10.23 16.15 3.33
C ALA A 28 10.35 15.02 4.38
N LEU A 29 11.55 14.53 4.66
CA LEU A 29 11.83 13.54 5.71
C LEU A 29 12.02 14.17 7.10
N ALA A 30 12.05 15.50 7.21
CA ALA A 30 12.33 16.18 8.49
C ALA A 30 11.40 15.73 9.62
N GLY A 31 10.11 15.50 9.31
CA GLY A 31 9.14 14.99 10.28
C GLY A 31 9.47 13.57 10.74
N VAL A 32 9.80 12.67 9.82
CA VAL A 32 10.17 11.27 10.14
C VAL A 32 11.47 11.20 10.92
N LEU A 33 12.43 12.09 10.58
CA LEU A 33 13.66 12.27 11.35
C LEU A 33 13.40 12.65 12.82
N MET A 34 12.27 13.23 13.16
CA MET A 34 11.94 13.63 14.54
C MET A 34 11.15 12.56 15.31
N ILE A 35 10.77 11.46 14.67
CA ILE A 35 10.06 10.36 15.33
C ILE A 35 11.07 9.50 16.11
N GLY A 36 10.72 9.20 17.36
CA GLY A 36 11.51 8.35 18.26
C GLY A 36 12.77 9.03 18.79
N ASN A 37 13.55 8.24 19.53
CA ASN A 37 14.80 8.67 20.14
C ASN A 37 15.99 8.15 19.32
N ARG A 38 17.10 8.90 19.38
CA ARG A 38 18.39 8.52 18.80
C ARG A 38 19.44 8.48 19.87
N ASN A 39 20.03 7.30 20.04
CA ASN A 39 20.99 7.09 21.10
C ASN A 39 22.29 6.49 20.55
N ILE A 40 23.42 7.04 21.01
CA ILE A 40 24.72 6.38 20.86
C ILE A 40 24.86 5.42 22.04
N VAL A 41 25.13 4.15 21.74
CA VAL A 41 25.24 3.11 22.76
C VAL A 41 26.62 2.46 22.75
N ASP A 42 27.04 2.00 23.93
CA ASP A 42 28.27 1.22 24.13
C ASP A 42 27.93 -0.27 24.37
N ASP A 43 26.87 -0.75 23.71
CA ASP A 43 26.36 -2.11 23.85
C ASP A 43 26.93 -3.01 22.75
N PRO A 44 27.59 -4.12 23.11
CA PRO A 44 28.10 -5.09 22.12
C PRO A 44 27.01 -5.75 21.25
N SER A 45 25.75 -5.75 21.70
CA SER A 45 24.61 -6.23 20.90
C SER A 45 24.23 -5.29 19.76
N VAL A 46 24.71 -4.03 19.77
CA VAL A 46 24.50 -3.05 18.72
C VAL A 46 25.87 -2.65 18.15
N PRO A 47 26.52 -3.52 17.37
CA PRO A 47 27.86 -3.26 16.86
C PRO A 47 27.90 -2.12 15.83
N THR A 48 26.81 -1.89 15.11
CA THR A 48 26.69 -0.91 14.03
C THR A 48 25.57 0.11 14.30
N ALA A 49 24.40 -0.11 13.74
CA ALA A 49 23.17 0.63 14.03
C ALA A 49 21.98 -0.34 14.01
N CYS A 50 20.88 0.06 14.62
CA CYS A 50 19.62 -0.67 14.49
C CYS A 50 18.43 0.24 14.79
N THR A 51 17.28 -0.09 14.24
CA THR A 51 16.00 0.52 14.58
C THR A 51 14.96 -0.56 14.92
N ASN A 52 14.04 -0.23 15.83
CA ASN A 52 12.83 -1.01 16.09
C ASN A 52 11.62 -0.46 15.30
N GLY A 53 11.85 0.43 14.33
CA GLY A 53 10.81 1.13 13.58
C GLY A 53 10.39 2.47 14.20
N ARG A 54 10.75 2.76 15.46
CA ARG A 54 10.52 4.04 16.16
C ARG A 54 11.83 4.67 16.62
N ASP A 55 12.56 3.97 17.48
CA ASP A 55 13.82 4.42 18.06
C ASP A 55 15.01 3.91 17.27
N GLU A 56 16.11 4.64 17.30
CA GLU A 56 17.35 4.31 16.61
C GLU A 56 18.50 4.21 17.63
N MET A 57 19.32 3.17 17.50
CA MET A 57 20.54 2.97 18.30
C MET A 57 21.74 2.88 17.38
N TYR A 58 22.83 3.52 17.77
CA TYR A 58 24.08 3.60 16.99
C TYR A 58 25.26 3.19 17.86
N GLY A 59 26.02 2.20 17.43
CA GLY A 59 27.22 1.74 18.12
C GLY A 59 28.30 2.82 18.10
N ARG A 60 28.82 3.21 19.29
CA ARG A 60 29.82 4.28 19.42
C ARG A 60 31.07 4.02 18.59
N GLU A 61 31.62 2.83 18.65
CA GLU A 61 32.86 2.48 17.94
C GLU A 61 32.66 2.50 16.42
N PHE A 62 31.45 2.14 15.94
CA PHE A 62 31.13 2.21 14.53
C PHE A 62 31.01 3.67 14.06
N VAL A 63 30.27 4.51 14.79
CA VAL A 63 30.15 5.95 14.48
C VAL A 63 31.50 6.67 14.44
N LYS A 64 32.47 6.26 15.26
CA LYS A 64 33.83 6.81 15.24
C LYS A 64 34.58 6.56 13.93
N GLN A 65 34.31 5.43 13.29
CA GLN A 65 34.97 5.02 12.04
C GLN A 65 34.41 5.73 10.81
N LEU A 66 33.14 6.17 10.86
CA LEU A 66 32.46 6.79 9.75
C LEU A 66 32.89 8.25 9.54
N ASN A 67 33.05 8.66 8.29
CA ASN A 67 33.14 10.07 7.95
C ASN A 67 31.75 10.73 7.94
N ASP A 68 31.68 12.07 7.73
CA ASP A 68 30.40 12.79 7.80
C ASP A 68 29.42 12.38 6.70
N ALA A 69 29.87 11.97 5.51
CA ALA A 69 28.98 11.52 4.42
C ALA A 69 28.46 10.09 4.65
N GLU A 70 29.30 9.22 5.18
CA GLU A 70 28.93 7.87 5.60
C GLU A 70 27.96 7.91 6.79
N LEU A 71 28.18 8.79 7.78
CA LEU A 71 27.25 8.94 8.89
C LEU A 71 25.89 9.47 8.43
N ARG A 72 25.85 10.39 7.44
CA ARG A 72 24.57 10.80 6.85
C ARG A 72 23.89 9.68 6.09
N PHE A 73 24.66 8.80 5.41
CA PHE A 73 24.11 7.62 4.77
C PHE A 73 23.46 6.71 5.80
N LEU A 74 24.16 6.37 6.89
CA LEU A 74 23.65 5.51 7.95
C LEU A 74 22.36 6.08 8.58
N VAL A 75 22.34 7.38 8.89
CA VAL A 75 21.13 8.03 9.43
C VAL A 75 19.95 7.96 8.45
N LEU A 76 20.21 8.20 7.16
CA LEU A 76 19.16 8.06 6.13
C LEU A 76 18.68 6.63 6.02
N HIS A 77 19.56 5.65 6.14
CA HIS A 77 19.22 4.23 6.09
C HIS A 77 18.20 3.89 7.19
N GLU A 78 18.49 4.19 8.46
CA GLU A 78 17.57 3.94 9.57
C GLU A 78 16.23 4.68 9.41
N VAL A 79 16.28 5.93 8.92
CA VAL A 79 15.07 6.73 8.67
C VAL A 79 14.21 6.13 7.55
N TYR A 80 14.82 5.57 6.50
CA TYR A 80 14.06 4.90 5.44
C TYR A 80 13.41 3.60 5.92
N HIS A 81 14.03 2.83 6.85
CA HIS A 81 13.37 1.70 7.49
C HIS A 81 12.10 2.12 8.20
N LYS A 82 12.10 3.24 8.92
CA LYS A 82 10.91 3.81 9.57
C LYS A 82 9.88 4.27 8.52
N LEU A 83 10.33 5.02 7.51
CA LEU A 83 9.47 5.56 6.45
C LEU A 83 8.71 4.45 5.70
N PHE A 84 9.42 3.40 5.31
CA PHE A 84 8.85 2.26 4.60
C PHE A 84 8.17 1.25 5.53
N ARG A 85 8.24 1.47 6.85
CA ARG A 85 7.65 0.58 7.88
C ARG A 85 8.11 -0.85 7.72
N HIS A 86 9.39 -1.06 7.39
CA HIS A 86 9.90 -2.37 7.05
C HIS A 86 9.63 -3.39 8.15
N LEU A 87 9.87 -3.04 9.42
CA LEU A 87 9.74 -3.96 10.55
C LEU A 87 8.29 -4.37 10.86
N THR A 88 7.31 -3.60 10.44
CA THR A 88 5.89 -3.95 10.63
C THR A 88 5.26 -4.54 9.38
N THR A 89 5.59 -4.02 8.20
CA THR A 89 5.01 -4.47 6.92
C THR A 89 5.54 -5.85 6.53
N TRP A 90 6.84 -6.10 6.73
CA TRP A 90 7.51 -7.30 6.25
C TRP A 90 7.83 -8.33 7.35
N GLN A 91 7.23 -8.18 8.53
CA GLN A 91 7.41 -9.10 9.65
C GLN A 91 7.16 -10.57 9.27
N HIS A 92 6.19 -10.82 8.38
CA HIS A 92 5.90 -12.16 7.88
C HIS A 92 7.04 -12.76 7.02
N LEU A 93 7.87 -11.95 6.37
CA LEU A 93 9.07 -12.40 5.66
C LEU A 93 10.20 -12.68 6.65
N TYR A 94 10.36 -11.83 7.66
CA TYR A 94 11.31 -12.03 8.73
C TYR A 94 11.08 -13.36 9.48
N GLN A 95 9.81 -13.70 9.76
CA GLN A 95 9.45 -14.97 10.40
C GLN A 95 9.76 -16.20 9.52
N GLN A 96 9.89 -16.04 8.20
CA GLN A 96 10.29 -17.12 7.30
C GLN A 96 11.81 -17.25 7.24
N ASP A 97 12.52 -16.15 7.00
CA ASP A 97 13.97 -16.05 6.99
C ASP A 97 14.40 -14.62 7.35
N ALA A 98 14.90 -14.47 8.57
CA ALA A 98 15.28 -13.18 9.14
C ALA A 98 16.40 -12.51 8.35
N GLN A 99 17.40 -13.29 7.92
CA GLN A 99 18.57 -12.78 7.21
C GLN A 99 18.20 -12.29 5.82
N LEU A 100 17.42 -13.08 5.08
CA LEU A 100 16.95 -12.68 3.76
C LEU A 100 16.02 -11.46 3.82
N ALA A 101 15.17 -11.37 4.84
CA ALA A 101 14.29 -10.23 5.02
C ALA A 101 15.08 -8.93 5.27
N ASN A 102 16.10 -8.96 6.14
CA ASN A 102 17.01 -7.83 6.36
C ASN A 102 17.71 -7.42 5.06
N MET A 103 18.35 -8.37 4.39
CA MET A 103 19.04 -8.09 3.13
C MET A 103 18.11 -7.48 2.08
N ALA A 104 16.90 -7.99 1.94
CA ALA A 104 15.93 -7.47 0.97
C ALA A 104 15.51 -6.02 1.29
N CYS A 105 15.31 -5.68 2.56
CA CYS A 105 15.03 -4.32 3.00
C CYS A 105 16.21 -3.39 2.68
N ASP A 106 17.42 -3.83 2.99
CA ASP A 106 18.65 -3.06 2.79
C ASP A 106 18.95 -2.79 1.32
N PHE A 107 18.78 -3.78 0.44
CA PHE A 107 18.95 -3.60 -1.00
C PHE A 107 18.06 -2.46 -1.51
N VAL A 108 16.79 -2.43 -1.12
CA VAL A 108 15.83 -1.39 -1.55
C VAL A 108 16.25 -0.02 -1.06
N ILE A 109 16.64 0.10 0.22
CA ILE A 109 17.05 1.38 0.82
C ILE A 109 18.37 1.87 0.26
N ASN A 110 19.39 1.00 0.24
CA ASN A 110 20.73 1.37 -0.18
C ASN A 110 20.75 1.83 -1.63
N LEU A 111 20.04 1.13 -2.53
CA LEU A 111 19.87 1.56 -3.92
C LEU A 111 19.27 2.97 -3.99
N LYS A 112 18.20 3.21 -3.26
CA LYS A 112 17.55 4.53 -3.25
C LYS A 112 18.50 5.64 -2.77
N ILE A 113 19.19 5.43 -1.64
CA ILE A 113 20.08 6.46 -1.09
C ILE A 113 21.26 6.72 -2.05
N VAL A 114 21.84 5.66 -2.63
CA VAL A 114 22.96 5.81 -3.58
C VAL A 114 22.53 6.58 -4.84
N ASP A 115 21.38 6.21 -5.41
CA ASP A 115 20.85 6.88 -6.62
C ASP A 115 20.54 8.35 -6.35
N ASP A 116 19.87 8.65 -5.23
CA ASP A 116 19.55 10.01 -4.81
C ASP A 116 20.81 10.88 -4.65
N ASN A 117 21.94 10.30 -4.26
CA ASN A 117 23.19 11.00 -3.98
C ASN A 117 24.29 10.83 -5.04
N ALA A 118 23.98 10.19 -6.17
CA ALA A 118 24.95 9.90 -7.22
C ALA A 118 25.66 11.15 -7.76
N LYS A 119 24.98 12.31 -7.74
CA LYS A 119 25.51 13.58 -8.31
C LYS A 119 26.28 14.42 -7.29
N ASP A 120 25.75 14.57 -6.07
CA ASP A 120 26.26 15.53 -5.08
C ASP A 120 27.08 14.88 -3.96
N ARG A 121 27.03 13.56 -3.84
CA ARG A 121 27.72 12.79 -2.81
C ARG A 121 27.45 13.29 -1.39
N PHE A 122 26.26 13.81 -1.14
CA PHE A 122 25.86 14.28 0.17
C PHE A 122 25.86 13.16 1.21
N ALA A 123 25.37 11.97 0.84
CA ALA A 123 25.48 10.73 1.60
C ALA A 123 26.13 9.66 0.71
N THR A 124 27.06 8.87 1.24
CA THR A 124 27.83 7.91 0.44
C THR A 124 27.96 6.58 1.17
N MET A 125 27.83 5.50 0.42
CA MET A 125 28.08 4.15 0.85
C MET A 125 29.51 3.77 0.46
N THR A 126 30.49 4.25 1.22
CA THR A 126 31.93 4.09 0.97
C THR A 126 32.66 3.68 2.23
N GLY A 127 33.94 3.36 2.15
CA GLY A 127 34.78 3.05 3.31
C GLY A 127 34.23 1.90 4.15
N THR A 128 33.83 2.21 5.38
CA THR A 128 33.31 1.19 6.32
C THR A 128 31.96 0.59 5.87
N LEU A 129 31.19 1.32 5.06
CA LEU A 129 29.91 0.86 4.52
C LEU A 129 30.05 0.17 3.15
N GLU A 130 31.26 0.15 2.59
CA GLU A 130 31.54 -0.52 1.31
C GLU A 130 31.35 -2.04 1.46
N GLY A 131 30.60 -2.64 0.53
CA GLY A 131 30.27 -4.06 0.58
C GLY A 131 28.95 -4.39 1.27
N GLY A 132 28.17 -3.40 1.71
CA GLY A 132 26.78 -3.59 2.13
C GLY A 132 25.87 -4.04 0.98
N CYS A 133 24.62 -4.37 1.28
CA CYS A 133 23.63 -4.84 0.31
C CYS A 133 23.38 -3.80 -0.80
N TYR A 134 24.03 -3.96 -1.96
CA TYR A 134 23.89 -3.08 -3.12
C TYR A 134 24.06 -3.85 -4.41
N ASP A 135 23.01 -3.91 -5.22
CA ASP A 135 23.06 -4.47 -6.57
C ASP A 135 21.97 -3.80 -7.44
N THR A 136 22.38 -3.24 -8.56
CA THR A 136 21.49 -2.55 -9.49
C THR A 136 20.44 -3.46 -10.15
N LYS A 137 20.61 -4.79 -10.08
CA LYS A 137 19.61 -5.75 -10.57
C LYS A 137 18.26 -5.63 -9.84
N TYR A 138 18.26 -5.12 -8.60
CA TYR A 138 17.06 -4.92 -7.79
C TYR A 138 16.44 -3.52 -7.93
N ALA A 139 16.95 -2.68 -8.82
CA ALA A 139 16.45 -1.31 -9.00
C ALA A 139 14.96 -1.31 -9.39
N GLY A 140 14.16 -0.52 -8.67
CA GLY A 140 12.72 -0.41 -8.89
C GLY A 140 11.87 -1.57 -8.38
N MET A 141 12.47 -2.51 -7.62
CA MET A 141 11.77 -3.61 -6.98
C MET A 141 11.37 -3.24 -5.55
N ASP A 142 10.28 -3.84 -5.06
CA ASP A 142 9.91 -3.79 -3.65
C ASP A 142 10.62 -4.89 -2.84
N THR A 143 10.55 -4.77 -1.50
CA THR A 143 11.19 -5.71 -0.58
C THR A 143 10.75 -7.17 -0.80
N ALA A 144 9.47 -7.42 -1.10
CA ALA A 144 8.98 -8.79 -1.32
C ALA A 144 9.51 -9.38 -2.62
N GLN A 145 9.65 -8.57 -3.66
CA GLN A 145 10.23 -9.00 -4.95
C GLN A 145 11.71 -9.35 -4.77
N VAL A 146 12.47 -8.49 -4.06
CA VAL A 146 13.90 -8.76 -3.76
C VAL A 146 14.04 -10.01 -2.90
N TYR A 147 13.23 -10.16 -1.85
CA TYR A 147 13.21 -11.33 -0.98
C TYR A 147 13.00 -12.64 -1.77
N ASN A 148 12.00 -12.66 -2.65
CA ASN A 148 11.72 -13.85 -3.46
C ASN A 148 12.87 -14.20 -4.40
N LEU A 149 13.50 -13.19 -5.03
CA LEU A 149 14.67 -13.43 -5.88
C LEU A 149 15.87 -13.96 -5.09
N LEU A 150 16.14 -13.40 -3.91
CA LEU A 150 17.22 -13.88 -3.04
C LEU A 150 16.99 -15.33 -2.60
N ARG A 151 15.73 -15.68 -2.27
CA ARG A 151 15.35 -17.04 -1.91
C ARG A 151 15.51 -18.01 -3.08
N ASP A 152 15.04 -17.62 -4.27
CA ASP A 152 15.16 -18.46 -5.47
C ASP A 152 16.64 -18.68 -5.88
N ASP A 153 17.51 -17.68 -5.66
CA ASP A 153 18.95 -17.78 -5.86
C ASP A 153 19.60 -18.74 -4.84
N GLN A 154 19.13 -18.81 -3.60
CA GLN A 154 19.59 -19.80 -2.59
C GLN A 154 19.16 -21.21 -2.95
N ASP A 155 17.86 -21.41 -3.25
CA ASP A 155 17.30 -22.73 -3.61
C ASP A 155 17.94 -23.28 -4.91
N GLY A 156 18.32 -22.42 -5.85
CA GLY A 156 19.02 -22.80 -7.08
C GLY A 156 20.46 -23.27 -6.88
N ASN A 157 21.10 -22.95 -5.75
CA ASN A 157 22.49 -23.25 -5.45
C ASN A 157 22.70 -24.52 -4.57
N GLU A 158 21.65 -25.17 -4.10
CA GLU A 158 21.71 -26.42 -3.30
C GLU A 158 22.25 -27.64 -4.06
N GLY A 159 22.67 -27.52 -5.33
CA GLY A 159 23.30 -28.57 -6.12
C GLY A 159 24.83 -28.77 -5.89
N GLY A 160 25.48 -27.96 -5.08
CA GLY A 160 26.93 -27.99 -4.83
C GLY A 160 27.25 -28.00 -3.33
N GLN A 161 27.89 -29.05 -2.87
CA GLN A 161 28.38 -29.29 -1.50
C GLN A 161 28.74 -28.03 -0.69
N GLY A 162 27.96 -27.78 0.40
CA GLY A 162 28.43 -27.29 1.69
C GLY A 162 29.27 -26.00 1.70
N SER A 163 28.63 -24.88 1.45
CA SER A 163 29.05 -23.58 1.95
C SER A 163 27.77 -22.73 2.10
N GLU A 164 27.50 -22.27 3.32
CA GLU A 164 26.56 -21.18 3.57
C GLU A 164 27.13 -19.90 2.92
N SER A 165 27.13 -19.83 1.61
CA SER A 165 27.50 -18.62 0.88
C SER A 165 26.23 -17.78 0.71
N LEU A 166 26.21 -16.63 1.40
CA LEU A 166 25.24 -15.57 1.18
C LEU A 166 25.13 -15.24 -0.32
N PRO A 167 23.95 -14.82 -0.78
CA PRO A 167 23.76 -14.37 -2.16
C PRO A 167 24.82 -13.34 -2.55
N ASP A 168 25.30 -13.40 -3.78
CA ASP A 168 26.28 -12.46 -4.33
C ASP A 168 25.63 -11.05 -4.36
N GLY A 169 26.19 -10.07 -3.67
CA GLY A 169 25.65 -8.69 -3.62
C GLY A 169 25.89 -7.94 -2.33
N GLY A 170 26.64 -8.49 -1.37
CA GLY A 170 27.03 -7.83 -0.13
C GLY A 170 26.36 -8.40 1.12
N GLN A 171 26.84 -7.95 2.26
CA GLN A 171 26.27 -8.33 3.57
C GLN A 171 25.57 -7.13 4.18
N PRO A 172 24.47 -7.33 4.97
CA PRO A 172 23.92 -6.26 5.76
C PRO A 172 25.01 -5.71 6.69
N PHE A 173 25.10 -4.39 6.81
CA PHE A 173 26.04 -3.76 7.73
C PHE A 173 25.37 -3.41 9.07
N ASP A 174 24.10 -3.69 9.21
CA ASP A 174 23.28 -3.49 10.40
C ASP A 174 22.36 -4.69 10.67
N GLU A 175 21.89 -4.79 11.89
CA GLU A 175 20.86 -5.71 12.32
C GLU A 175 19.69 -4.91 12.88
N HIS A 176 18.47 -5.22 12.45
CA HIS A 176 17.29 -4.53 12.94
C HIS A 176 16.73 -5.21 14.17
N ASP A 177 16.15 -4.41 15.07
CA ASP A 177 15.46 -4.88 16.27
C ASP A 177 14.01 -5.29 15.93
N TRP A 178 13.88 -6.41 15.20
CA TRP A 178 12.59 -6.98 14.85
C TRP A 178 11.82 -7.47 16.07
N ASP A 179 12.52 -7.98 17.08
CA ASP A 179 11.91 -8.45 18.32
C ASP A 179 11.30 -7.27 19.07
N GLY A 180 11.99 -6.14 19.17
CA GLY A 180 11.43 -4.90 19.72
C GLY A 180 10.26 -4.34 18.92
N ALA A 181 10.23 -4.55 17.61
CA ALA A 181 9.08 -4.20 16.78
C ALA A 181 7.89 -5.16 17.00
N GLU A 182 8.13 -6.44 17.26
CA GLU A 182 7.11 -7.44 17.57
C GLU A 182 6.49 -7.23 18.97
N GLU A 183 7.24 -6.69 19.92
CA GLU A 183 6.75 -6.34 21.27
C GLU A 183 5.72 -5.20 21.23
N MET A 184 5.70 -4.38 20.17
CA MET A 184 4.69 -3.33 19.99
C MET A 184 3.29 -3.93 19.81
N THR A 185 2.33 -3.46 20.59
CA THR A 185 0.92 -3.85 20.41
C THR A 185 0.38 -3.37 19.04
N ALA A 186 -0.65 -4.03 18.54
CA ALA A 186 -1.29 -3.65 17.29
C ALA A 186 -1.79 -2.18 17.27
N ASP A 187 -2.15 -1.64 18.45
CA ASP A 187 -2.58 -0.25 18.58
C ASP A 187 -1.38 0.71 18.50
N GLU A 188 -0.26 0.37 19.15
CA GLU A 188 1.00 1.14 19.05
C GLU A 188 1.57 1.15 17.63
N GLN A 189 1.51 0.03 16.92
CA GLN A 189 1.90 -0.05 15.50
C GLN A 189 1.02 0.85 14.62
N ARG A 190 -0.30 0.88 14.87
CA ARG A 190 -1.23 1.77 14.14
C ARG A 190 -0.99 3.23 14.45
N GLU A 191 -0.68 3.56 15.72
CA GLU A 191 -0.36 4.92 16.13
C GLU A 191 0.95 5.39 15.49
N LEU A 192 2.00 4.57 15.52
CA LEU A 192 3.27 4.85 14.86
C LEU A 192 3.08 5.04 13.35
N ALA A 193 2.27 4.20 12.71
CA ALA A 193 1.96 4.33 11.29
C ALA A 193 1.27 5.68 10.98
N ARG A 194 0.34 6.13 11.80
CA ARG A 194 -0.32 7.45 11.67
C ARG A 194 0.66 8.60 11.91
N GLU A 195 1.53 8.47 12.89
CA GLU A 195 2.57 9.46 13.20
C GLU A 195 3.53 9.64 12.01
N ILE A 196 3.96 8.54 11.39
CA ILE A 196 4.81 8.56 10.19
C ILE A 196 4.06 9.20 9.03
N ASP A 197 2.81 8.82 8.75
CA ASP A 197 2.01 9.38 7.65
C ASP A 197 1.79 10.88 7.81
N GLU A 198 1.52 11.35 9.02
CA GLU A 198 1.34 12.77 9.31
C GLU A 198 2.66 13.53 9.17
N ALA A 199 3.76 12.98 9.67
CA ALA A 199 5.10 13.55 9.56
C ALA A 199 5.53 13.71 8.10
N VAL A 200 5.29 12.70 7.27
CA VAL A 200 5.59 12.75 5.82
C VAL A 200 4.71 13.78 5.12
N ARG A 201 3.41 13.84 5.44
CA ARG A 201 2.47 14.82 4.87
C ARG A 201 2.87 16.25 5.20
N GLN A 202 3.24 16.52 6.45
CA GLN A 202 3.71 17.83 6.88
C GLN A 202 5.05 18.18 6.22
N GLY A 203 5.97 17.22 6.14
CA GLY A 203 7.26 17.39 5.48
C GLY A 203 7.12 17.78 4.01
N ALA A 204 6.22 17.13 3.29
CA ALA A 204 5.95 17.47 1.88
C ALA A 204 5.34 18.86 1.68
N LEU A 205 4.45 19.28 2.60
CA LEU A 205 3.92 20.65 2.57
C LEU A 205 5.03 21.68 2.75
N VAL A 206 5.99 21.41 3.62
CA VAL A 206 7.17 22.28 3.84
C VAL A 206 8.07 22.28 2.61
N ALA A 207 8.40 21.10 2.06
CA ALA A 207 9.20 20.95 0.85
C ALA A 207 8.57 21.68 -0.35
N GLY A 208 7.26 21.54 -0.55
CA GLY A 208 6.51 22.23 -1.58
C GLY A 208 6.56 23.76 -1.45
N LYS A 209 6.48 24.29 -0.22
CA LYS A 209 6.61 25.74 0.03
C LYS A 209 8.01 26.28 -0.21
N LEU A 210 9.04 25.46 0.01
CA LEU A 210 10.43 25.84 -0.22
C LEU A 210 10.86 25.72 -1.70
N GLY A 211 9.96 25.23 -2.58
CA GLY A 211 10.26 25.03 -4.00
C GLY A 211 11.28 23.92 -4.27
N SER A 212 11.61 23.13 -3.24
CA SER A 212 12.36 21.90 -3.41
C SER A 212 11.37 20.90 -4.04
N GLY A 213 11.56 20.58 -5.33
CA GLY A 213 10.80 19.55 -6.02
C GLY A 213 10.92 18.27 -5.21
N GLY A 214 9.84 17.89 -4.52
CA GLY A 214 9.81 16.68 -3.75
C GLY A 214 10.14 15.48 -4.64
N ASP A 215 10.86 14.54 -4.09
CA ASP A 215 11.13 13.24 -4.71
C ASP A 215 9.79 12.66 -5.21
N ARG A 216 9.74 12.21 -6.46
CA ARG A 216 8.53 11.62 -7.05
C ARG A 216 8.04 10.42 -6.24
N ASP A 217 8.99 9.65 -5.71
CA ASP A 217 8.70 8.49 -4.87
C ASP A 217 8.06 8.90 -3.54
N LEU A 218 8.52 10.02 -2.96
CA LEU A 218 7.92 10.56 -1.74
C LEU A 218 6.52 11.15 -1.99
N ALA A 219 6.31 11.77 -3.16
CA ALA A 219 4.99 12.25 -3.58
C ALA A 219 4.02 11.07 -3.81
N GLU A 220 4.52 9.93 -4.23
CA GLU A 220 3.74 8.71 -4.40
C GLU A 220 3.38 8.05 -3.06
N LEU A 221 4.31 8.05 -2.10
CA LEU A 221 4.04 7.63 -0.71
C LEU A 221 3.05 8.55 0.01
N LEU A 222 3.00 9.83 -0.40
CA LEU A 222 2.10 10.84 0.16
C LEU A 222 0.70 10.83 -0.43
N GLN A 223 0.48 10.17 -1.54
CA GLN A 223 -0.88 9.91 -1.98
C GLN A 223 -1.53 9.09 -0.87
N PRO A 224 -2.62 9.59 -0.24
CA PRO A 224 -3.34 8.80 0.73
C PRO A 224 -3.66 7.48 0.06
N GLN A 225 -3.03 6.41 0.53
CA GLN A 225 -3.45 5.07 0.14
C GLN A 225 -4.83 4.89 0.77
N VAL A 226 -5.82 5.36 0.05
CA VAL A 226 -7.20 5.08 0.39
C VAL A 226 -7.31 3.57 0.25
N ASN A 227 -7.54 2.90 1.37
CA ASN A 227 -7.78 1.47 1.34
C ASN A 227 -9.00 1.23 0.44
N TRP A 228 -8.76 0.80 -0.78
CA TRP A 228 -9.80 0.63 -1.78
C TRP A 228 -10.91 -0.30 -1.29
N ARG A 229 -10.57 -1.28 -0.43
CA ARG A 229 -11.53 -2.20 0.19
C ARG A 229 -12.49 -1.47 1.14
N GLU A 230 -12.00 -0.52 1.92
CA GLU A 230 -12.84 0.31 2.81
C GLU A 230 -13.78 1.21 2.00
N VAL A 231 -13.27 1.83 0.92
CA VAL A 231 -14.09 2.67 0.04
C VAL A 231 -15.16 1.85 -0.69
N LEU A 232 -14.78 0.67 -1.15
CA LEU A 232 -15.70 -0.26 -1.79
C LEU A 232 -16.79 -0.70 -0.80
N ARG A 233 -16.41 -1.09 0.42
CA ARG A 233 -17.33 -1.48 1.49
C ARG A 233 -18.26 -0.33 1.87
N GLU A 234 -17.72 0.86 2.12
CA GLU A 234 -18.50 2.06 2.41
C GLU A 234 -19.50 2.39 1.29
N PHE A 235 -19.05 2.32 0.03
CA PHE A 235 -19.90 2.57 -1.12
C PHE A 235 -21.06 1.57 -1.18
N VAL A 236 -20.81 0.28 -1.10
CA VAL A 236 -21.85 -0.75 -1.14
C VAL A 236 -22.77 -0.63 0.06
N GLN A 237 -22.25 -0.42 1.27
CA GLN A 237 -23.06 -0.21 2.46
C GLN A 237 -23.98 1.02 2.34
N THR A 238 -23.44 2.17 1.92
CA THR A 238 -24.23 3.41 1.85
C THR A 238 -25.25 3.40 0.71
N THR A 239 -24.92 2.75 -0.40
CA THR A 239 -25.76 2.75 -1.60
C THR A 239 -26.76 1.61 -1.60
N CYS A 240 -26.36 0.46 -1.04
CA CYS A 240 -27.17 -0.76 -1.03
C CYS A 240 -27.89 -1.01 0.31
N THR A 241 -27.70 -0.18 1.34
CA THR A 241 -28.45 -0.32 2.58
C THR A 241 -29.86 0.18 2.36
N GLY A 242 -30.84 -0.72 2.36
CA GLY A 242 -32.26 -0.36 2.34
C GLY A 242 -32.59 0.46 3.59
N SER A 243 -33.21 1.62 3.42
CA SER A 243 -33.69 2.39 4.56
C SER A 243 -34.99 1.77 5.07
N ASP A 244 -34.93 1.14 6.24
CA ASP A 244 -36.14 0.74 6.96
C ASP A 244 -36.90 2.00 7.37
N TYR A 245 -38.02 2.22 6.77
CA TYR A 245 -38.89 3.31 7.18
C TYR A 245 -40.27 2.80 7.61
N SER A 246 -40.85 3.48 8.60
CA SER A 246 -42.22 3.19 9.03
C SER A 246 -43.21 4.05 8.25
N THR A 247 -44.25 3.45 7.68
CA THR A 247 -45.28 4.16 6.94
C THR A 247 -46.67 3.92 7.50
N TYR A 248 -47.46 5.01 7.57
CA TYR A 248 -48.87 4.95 7.90
C TYR A 248 -49.78 4.67 6.68
N ARG A 249 -49.23 4.67 5.45
CA ARG A 249 -50.01 4.35 4.23
C ARG A 249 -50.50 2.90 4.22
N ARG A 250 -49.79 2.00 4.89
CA ARG A 250 -50.20 0.61 5.10
C ARG A 250 -50.13 0.35 6.60
N PRO A 251 -51.25 0.50 7.35
CA PRO A 251 -51.23 0.25 8.78
C PRO A 251 -50.97 -1.19 9.10
N ASN A 252 -50.30 -1.44 10.21
CA ASN A 252 -49.98 -2.79 10.67
C ASN A 252 -51.27 -3.55 11.03
N ARG A 253 -51.63 -4.52 10.19
CA ARG A 253 -52.88 -5.32 10.34
C ARG A 253 -53.01 -6.00 11.67
N ARG A 254 -51.92 -6.32 12.35
CA ARG A 254 -51.90 -7.00 13.65
C ARG A 254 -52.51 -6.13 14.76
N TYR A 255 -52.34 -4.81 14.67
CA TYR A 255 -52.82 -3.87 15.67
C TYR A 255 -54.16 -3.18 15.29
N LEU A 256 -54.56 -3.29 14.03
CA LEU A 256 -55.85 -2.79 13.56
C LEU A 256 -57.02 -3.44 14.25
N SER A 257 -56.95 -4.75 14.52
CA SER A 257 -58.00 -5.50 15.23
C SER A 257 -58.17 -5.05 16.68
N SER A 258 -57.14 -4.43 17.28
CA SER A 258 -57.16 -3.88 18.65
C SER A 258 -57.50 -2.38 18.66
N GLY A 259 -57.93 -1.80 17.53
CA GLY A 259 -58.27 -0.38 17.41
C GLY A 259 -57.05 0.56 17.40
N MET A 260 -55.82 0.04 17.33
CA MET A 260 -54.62 0.86 17.29
C MET A 260 -54.10 1.00 15.86
N TYR A 261 -53.98 2.27 15.42
CA TYR A 261 -53.46 2.63 14.11
C TYR A 261 -51.92 2.79 14.19
N MET A 262 -51.20 1.69 13.98
CA MET A 262 -49.76 1.66 14.06
C MET A 262 -49.12 1.60 12.65
N PRO A 263 -47.98 2.28 12.41
CA PRO A 263 -47.28 2.16 11.14
C PRO A 263 -46.78 0.73 10.91
N SER A 264 -46.70 0.31 9.66
CA SER A 264 -45.94 -0.88 9.31
C SER A 264 -44.52 -0.50 8.92
N GLY A 265 -43.55 -1.26 9.36
CA GLY A 265 -42.18 -1.19 8.83
C GLY A 265 -42.20 -1.68 7.38
N ILE A 266 -41.61 -0.92 6.50
CA ILE A 266 -41.24 -1.36 5.16
C ILE A 266 -39.73 -1.44 5.18
N SER A 267 -39.20 -2.67 5.04
CA SER A 267 -37.79 -2.89 4.72
C SER A 267 -37.68 -2.79 3.21
N GLU A 268 -36.97 -1.81 2.70
CA GLU A 268 -36.54 -1.83 1.31
C GLU A 268 -35.46 -2.89 1.19
N GLN A 269 -35.76 -3.98 0.47
CA GLN A 269 -34.75 -4.96 0.13
C GLN A 269 -33.65 -4.25 -0.67
N VAL A 270 -32.41 -4.56 -0.34
CA VAL A 270 -31.25 -4.13 -1.10
C VAL A 270 -31.38 -4.67 -2.52
N GLY A 271 -31.35 -3.80 -3.52
CA GLY A 271 -31.58 -4.18 -4.92
C GLY A 271 -30.40 -4.93 -5.53
N GLU A 272 -30.45 -5.10 -6.85
CA GLU A 272 -29.41 -5.74 -7.64
C GLU A 272 -28.13 -4.88 -7.68
N LEU A 273 -26.96 -5.48 -7.42
CA LEU A 273 -25.65 -4.86 -7.56
C LEU A 273 -25.03 -5.31 -8.89
N VAL A 274 -24.67 -4.36 -9.75
CA VAL A 274 -23.92 -4.64 -10.98
C VAL A 274 -22.44 -4.50 -10.74
N VAL A 275 -21.67 -5.51 -11.14
CA VAL A 275 -20.20 -5.52 -11.14
C VAL A 275 -19.73 -5.68 -12.58
N ALA A 276 -19.26 -4.61 -13.19
CA ALA A 276 -18.77 -4.59 -14.57
C ALA A 276 -17.24 -4.70 -14.60
N ILE A 277 -16.73 -5.71 -15.27
CA ILE A 277 -15.32 -6.06 -15.31
C ILE A 277 -14.80 -5.86 -16.73
N ASP A 278 -13.81 -4.98 -16.85
CA ASP A 278 -13.04 -4.79 -18.07
C ASP A 278 -12.21 -6.05 -18.37
N THR A 279 -12.34 -6.58 -19.58
CA THR A 279 -11.60 -7.75 -20.02
C THR A 279 -10.49 -7.42 -21.02
N SER A 280 -10.09 -6.15 -21.10
CA SER A 280 -8.86 -5.76 -21.79
C SER A 280 -7.65 -6.48 -21.17
N GLY A 281 -6.64 -6.77 -21.97
CA GLY A 281 -5.51 -7.63 -21.58
C GLY A 281 -4.61 -7.10 -20.45
N SER A 282 -4.96 -5.96 -19.86
CA SER A 282 -4.24 -5.29 -18.75
C SER A 282 -4.56 -5.87 -17.38
N ILE A 283 -5.74 -6.49 -17.18
CA ILE A 283 -6.14 -7.08 -15.88
C ILE A 283 -5.80 -8.57 -15.85
N ARG A 284 -4.94 -8.96 -14.89
CA ARG A 284 -4.51 -10.36 -14.74
C ARG A 284 -5.52 -11.17 -13.92
N GLN A 285 -5.52 -12.48 -14.14
CA GLN A 285 -6.42 -13.41 -13.44
C GLN A 285 -6.31 -13.34 -11.90
N ARG A 286 -5.09 -13.11 -11.37
CA ARG A 286 -4.87 -12.98 -9.93
C ARG A 286 -5.57 -11.75 -9.35
N GLU A 287 -5.45 -10.62 -10.01
CA GLU A 287 -6.06 -9.35 -9.62
C GLU A 287 -7.58 -9.44 -9.66
N LEU A 288 -8.11 -10.06 -10.72
CA LEU A 288 -9.53 -10.33 -10.83
C LEU A 288 -10.05 -11.21 -9.69
N SER A 289 -9.34 -12.29 -9.37
CA SER A 289 -9.73 -13.20 -8.28
C SER A 289 -9.73 -12.49 -6.93
N ALA A 290 -8.71 -11.67 -6.64
CA ALA A 290 -8.64 -10.90 -5.41
C ALA A 290 -9.79 -9.87 -5.29
N PHE A 291 -10.10 -9.17 -6.39
CA PHE A 291 -11.21 -8.24 -6.44
C PHE A 291 -12.57 -8.92 -6.22
N LEU A 292 -12.82 -10.04 -6.88
CA LEU A 292 -14.06 -10.80 -6.74
C LEU A 292 -14.23 -11.40 -5.34
N THR A 293 -13.13 -11.79 -4.70
CA THR A 293 -13.15 -12.26 -3.30
C THR A 293 -13.61 -11.14 -2.38
N GLU A 294 -13.09 -9.93 -2.53
CA GLU A 294 -13.50 -8.78 -1.71
C GLU A 294 -14.96 -8.39 -1.98
N VAL A 295 -15.39 -8.40 -3.23
CA VAL A 295 -16.80 -8.15 -3.59
C VAL A 295 -17.70 -9.19 -2.92
N LYS A 296 -17.32 -10.47 -2.92
CA LYS A 296 -18.04 -11.53 -2.23
C LYS A 296 -18.18 -11.26 -0.73
N GLU A 297 -17.08 -10.96 -0.03
CA GLU A 297 -17.08 -10.68 1.42
C GLU A 297 -17.97 -9.47 1.77
N ILE A 298 -17.95 -8.44 0.93
CA ILE A 298 -18.82 -7.27 1.11
C ILE A 298 -20.29 -7.65 0.91
N CYS A 299 -20.60 -8.42 -0.13
CA CYS A 299 -21.97 -8.88 -0.40
C CYS A 299 -22.51 -9.79 0.69
N GLU A 300 -21.68 -10.64 1.31
CA GLU A 300 -22.04 -11.46 2.48
C GLU A 300 -22.39 -10.60 3.71
N THR A 301 -21.84 -9.37 3.79
CA THR A 301 -22.15 -8.43 4.88
C THR A 301 -23.38 -7.58 4.59
N VAL A 302 -23.56 -7.13 3.34
CA VAL A 302 -24.60 -6.17 2.94
C VAL A 302 -25.90 -6.87 2.49
N HIS A 303 -25.80 -8.13 2.06
CA HIS A 303 -26.92 -8.95 1.60
C HIS A 303 -27.75 -8.32 0.47
N PRO A 304 -27.15 -7.98 -0.70
CA PRO A 304 -27.93 -7.53 -1.86
C PRO A 304 -28.87 -8.64 -2.35
N GLU A 305 -29.97 -8.28 -3.03
CA GLU A 305 -30.90 -9.27 -3.59
C GLU A 305 -30.21 -10.20 -4.58
N SER A 306 -29.35 -9.63 -5.42
CA SER A 306 -28.51 -10.38 -6.38
C SER A 306 -27.30 -9.56 -6.80
N VAL A 307 -26.27 -10.26 -7.25
CA VAL A 307 -25.06 -9.69 -7.86
C VAL A 307 -25.00 -10.09 -9.31
N ARG A 308 -24.83 -9.12 -10.20
CA ARG A 308 -24.72 -9.35 -11.62
C ARG A 308 -23.31 -9.00 -12.10
N LEU A 309 -22.58 -9.98 -12.61
CA LEU A 309 -21.26 -9.82 -13.21
C LEU A 309 -21.38 -9.62 -14.71
N MET A 310 -20.83 -8.53 -15.20
CA MET A 310 -20.76 -8.22 -16.64
C MET A 310 -19.31 -8.13 -17.08
N TYR A 311 -18.91 -8.96 -18.03
CA TYR A 311 -17.61 -8.87 -18.68
C TYR A 311 -17.75 -8.11 -19.99
N TRP A 312 -16.94 -7.08 -20.16
CA TRP A 312 -17.06 -6.18 -21.30
C TRP A 312 -15.71 -5.81 -21.92
N ASP A 313 -15.73 -5.53 -23.21
CA ASP A 313 -14.66 -4.92 -24.00
C ASP A 313 -15.25 -3.75 -24.84
N THR A 314 -15.56 -3.94 -26.11
CA THR A 314 -16.37 -3.03 -26.93
C THR A 314 -17.87 -3.40 -26.90
N ARG A 315 -18.21 -4.48 -26.24
CA ARG A 315 -19.56 -5.00 -26.00
C ARG A 315 -19.58 -5.79 -24.70
N VAL A 316 -20.76 -6.00 -24.13
CA VAL A 316 -20.92 -6.95 -23.03
C VAL A 316 -20.76 -8.37 -23.58
N CYS A 317 -19.64 -8.99 -23.24
CA CYS A 317 -19.26 -10.33 -23.73
C CYS A 317 -19.97 -11.45 -22.95
N ARG A 318 -20.25 -11.19 -21.68
CA ARG A 318 -20.90 -12.14 -20.78
C ARG A 318 -21.64 -11.41 -19.66
N ASP A 319 -22.81 -11.92 -19.29
CA ASP A 319 -23.66 -11.44 -18.22
C ASP A 319 -24.06 -12.63 -17.36
N GLU A 320 -23.72 -12.59 -16.09
CA GLU A 320 -23.99 -13.66 -15.11
C GLU A 320 -24.67 -13.06 -13.88
N LYS A 321 -25.79 -13.63 -13.50
CA LYS A 321 -26.52 -13.23 -12.31
C LYS A 321 -26.37 -14.29 -11.23
N TYR A 322 -26.00 -13.86 -10.03
CA TYR A 322 -25.83 -14.69 -8.84
C TYR A 322 -26.79 -14.24 -7.74
N ASP A 323 -27.58 -15.16 -7.24
CA ASP A 323 -28.35 -14.94 -6.03
C ASP A 323 -27.45 -15.15 -4.80
N MET A 324 -27.88 -14.64 -3.62
CA MET A 324 -27.07 -14.70 -2.40
C MET A 324 -26.58 -16.12 -2.03
N HIS A 325 -27.35 -17.15 -2.37
CA HIS A 325 -26.98 -18.56 -2.11
C HIS A 325 -25.89 -19.10 -3.07
N GLU A 326 -25.64 -18.40 -4.16
CA GLU A 326 -24.69 -18.79 -5.22
C GLU A 326 -23.38 -18.03 -5.16
N LEU A 327 -23.23 -17.04 -4.24
CA LEU A 327 -22.01 -16.22 -4.12
C LEU A 327 -20.75 -17.03 -3.85
N ASP A 328 -20.87 -18.21 -3.24
CA ASP A 328 -19.74 -19.13 -3.05
C ASP A 328 -19.15 -19.62 -4.36
N THR A 329 -19.97 -19.72 -5.40
CA THR A 329 -19.54 -20.17 -6.73
C THR A 329 -18.96 -19.03 -7.57
N LEU A 330 -19.23 -17.77 -7.21
CA LEU A 330 -18.86 -16.58 -7.96
C LEU A 330 -17.37 -16.54 -8.30
N VAL A 331 -16.49 -16.76 -7.33
CA VAL A 331 -15.03 -16.73 -7.53
C VAL A 331 -14.53 -17.93 -8.34
N GLN A 332 -15.18 -19.09 -8.23
CA GLN A 332 -14.73 -20.35 -8.85
C GLN A 332 -15.27 -20.54 -10.27
N SER A 333 -16.47 -20.04 -10.56
CA SER A 333 -17.16 -20.26 -11.84
C SER A 333 -16.88 -19.21 -12.89
N THR A 334 -16.36 -18.04 -12.49
CA THR A 334 -16.12 -16.93 -13.38
C THR A 334 -14.95 -17.16 -14.31
N LYS A 335 -15.23 -17.09 -15.63
CA LYS A 335 -14.21 -17.09 -16.67
C LYS A 335 -14.31 -15.79 -17.45
N PRO A 336 -13.28 -14.93 -17.41
CA PRO A 336 -13.26 -13.69 -18.19
C PRO A 336 -13.48 -14.05 -19.68
N ALA A 337 -14.34 -13.30 -20.33
CA ALA A 337 -14.59 -13.44 -21.76
C ALA A 337 -14.46 -12.07 -22.41
N GLY A 338 -13.56 -11.92 -23.39
CA GLY A 338 -13.28 -10.68 -24.09
C GLY A 338 -11.84 -10.64 -24.59
N GLY A 339 -11.32 -9.46 -24.91
CA GLY A 339 -9.95 -9.25 -25.41
C GLY A 339 -9.86 -8.20 -26.51
N GLY A 340 -10.89 -7.36 -26.65
CA GLY A 340 -10.97 -6.28 -27.64
C GLY A 340 -10.55 -4.91 -27.08
N GLY A 341 -11.07 -3.85 -27.65
CA GLY A 341 -10.93 -2.47 -27.14
C GLY A 341 -11.79 -2.23 -25.89
N THR A 342 -11.71 -1.04 -25.31
CA THR A 342 -12.32 -0.71 -24.02
C THR A 342 -13.33 0.44 -24.18
N ASP A 343 -14.62 0.11 -24.39
CA ASP A 343 -15.72 1.09 -24.48
C ASP A 343 -16.82 0.77 -23.46
N VAL A 344 -16.83 1.51 -22.37
CA VAL A 344 -17.79 1.30 -21.26
C VAL A 344 -19.23 1.70 -21.63
N THR A 345 -19.44 2.45 -22.71
CA THR A 345 -20.79 2.83 -23.14
C THR A 345 -21.64 1.61 -23.46
N CYS A 346 -20.99 0.51 -23.90
CA CYS A 346 -21.67 -0.75 -24.14
C CYS A 346 -22.34 -1.33 -22.89
N VAL A 347 -21.76 -1.11 -21.70
CA VAL A 347 -22.32 -1.56 -20.41
C VAL A 347 -23.56 -0.76 -20.08
N THR A 348 -23.50 0.60 -20.20
CA THR A 348 -24.62 1.47 -19.91
C THR A 348 -25.79 1.26 -20.88
N ASP A 349 -25.49 1.04 -22.16
CA ASP A 349 -26.49 0.70 -23.17
C ASP A 349 -27.13 -0.67 -22.90
N TYR A 350 -26.30 -1.67 -22.54
CA TYR A 350 -26.79 -3.01 -22.19
C TYR A 350 -27.73 -2.99 -20.98
N ILE A 351 -27.38 -2.23 -19.92
CA ILE A 351 -28.21 -2.04 -18.74
C ILE A 351 -29.56 -1.43 -19.13
N ARG A 352 -29.55 -0.40 -19.96
CA ARG A 352 -30.77 0.28 -20.43
C ARG A 352 -31.62 -0.63 -21.30
N ASP A 353 -31.03 -1.29 -22.29
CA ASP A 353 -31.75 -2.08 -23.31
C ASP A 353 -32.37 -3.35 -22.71
N ASN A 354 -31.75 -3.91 -21.67
CA ASN A 354 -32.26 -5.07 -20.93
C ASN A 354 -33.09 -4.68 -19.71
N ASN A 355 -33.40 -3.38 -19.49
CA ASN A 355 -34.15 -2.88 -18.36
C ASN A 355 -33.62 -3.39 -17.00
N ILE A 356 -32.31 -3.43 -16.82
CA ILE A 356 -31.69 -3.88 -15.57
C ILE A 356 -31.84 -2.77 -14.55
N ASN A 357 -32.58 -3.06 -13.48
CA ASN A 357 -32.83 -2.10 -12.39
C ASN A 357 -31.83 -2.30 -11.25
N ALA A 358 -30.59 -1.92 -11.51
CA ALA A 358 -29.53 -2.02 -10.51
C ALA A 358 -29.56 -0.82 -9.55
N GLN A 359 -29.29 -1.08 -8.29
CA GLN A 359 -29.22 -0.06 -7.24
C GLN A 359 -27.88 0.67 -7.25
N ALA A 360 -26.80 -0.03 -7.59
CA ALA A 360 -25.46 0.51 -7.73
C ALA A 360 -24.67 -0.28 -8.77
N ALA A 361 -23.62 0.36 -9.30
CA ALA A 361 -22.66 -0.27 -10.18
C ALA A 361 -21.22 -0.11 -9.64
N ILE A 362 -20.42 -1.17 -9.75
CA ILE A 362 -18.98 -1.16 -9.49
C ILE A 362 -18.31 -1.52 -10.82
N VAL A 363 -17.35 -0.71 -11.26
CA VAL A 363 -16.63 -0.92 -12.52
C VAL A 363 -15.16 -1.09 -12.25
N LEU A 364 -14.60 -2.25 -12.62
CA LEU A 364 -13.17 -2.53 -12.58
C LEU A 364 -12.57 -2.31 -13.97
N THR A 365 -11.57 -1.43 -14.09
CA THR A 365 -10.92 -1.07 -15.35
C THR A 365 -9.52 -0.50 -15.10
N ASP A 366 -8.66 -0.46 -16.10
CA ASP A 366 -7.39 0.28 -16.10
C ASP A 366 -7.57 1.79 -16.43
N GLY A 367 -8.80 2.20 -16.75
CA GLY A 367 -9.15 3.59 -17.05
C GLY A 367 -8.77 4.06 -18.45
N TYR A 368 -8.26 3.20 -19.35
CA TYR A 368 -7.96 3.56 -20.74
C TYR A 368 -9.18 3.33 -21.64
N LEU A 369 -10.22 4.12 -21.41
CA LEU A 369 -11.50 4.00 -22.09
C LEU A 369 -11.54 4.79 -23.41
N PHE A 370 -12.17 4.21 -24.46
CA PHE A 370 -12.57 4.92 -25.66
C PHE A 370 -13.98 5.50 -25.46
N GLY A 371 -14.18 6.78 -25.76
CA GLY A 371 -15.52 7.37 -25.76
C GLY A 371 -16.01 7.93 -24.42
N GLY A 372 -15.19 7.93 -23.36
CA GLY A 372 -15.53 8.50 -22.05
C GLY A 372 -16.07 7.49 -21.04
N TRP A 373 -16.67 7.98 -19.93
CA TRP A 373 -17.03 7.18 -18.76
C TRP A 373 -18.48 6.66 -18.77
N GLY A 374 -19.19 6.78 -19.90
CA GLY A 374 -20.57 6.31 -20.06
C GLY A 374 -21.62 7.19 -19.37
N GLN A 375 -22.90 6.83 -19.55
CA GLN A 375 -24.04 7.52 -18.93
C GLN A 375 -24.74 6.58 -17.94
N TRP A 376 -24.56 6.85 -16.66
CA TRP A 376 -25.06 6.01 -15.58
C TRP A 376 -26.32 6.62 -14.96
N THR A 377 -27.35 5.80 -14.77
CA THR A 377 -28.62 6.18 -14.11
C THR A 377 -28.63 5.84 -12.62
N MET A 378 -27.62 5.11 -12.15
CA MET A 378 -27.41 4.70 -10.77
C MET A 378 -26.04 5.18 -10.26
N PRO A 379 -25.83 5.24 -8.94
CA PRO A 379 -24.51 5.49 -8.38
C PRO A 379 -23.48 4.47 -8.89
N VAL A 380 -22.28 4.97 -9.29
CA VAL A 380 -21.20 4.13 -9.80
C VAL A 380 -19.92 4.39 -9.01
N LEU A 381 -19.22 3.30 -8.67
CA LEU A 381 -17.88 3.30 -8.12
C LEU A 381 -16.91 2.74 -9.17
N TRP A 382 -15.93 3.53 -9.51
CA TRP A 382 -14.85 3.14 -10.41
C TRP A 382 -13.66 2.64 -9.61
N CYS A 383 -13.28 1.41 -9.84
CA CYS A 383 -12.07 0.78 -9.33
C CYS A 383 -11.03 0.81 -10.46
N VAL A 384 -10.17 1.82 -10.46
CA VAL A 384 -9.19 2.06 -11.54
C VAL A 384 -7.86 1.47 -11.14
N MET A 385 -7.37 0.50 -11.93
CA MET A 385 -6.14 -0.24 -11.66
C MET A 385 -4.94 0.44 -12.31
N ASP A 386 -3.84 0.55 -11.56
CA ASP A 386 -2.51 1.02 -11.99
C ASP A 386 -2.50 2.31 -12.84
N SER A 387 -3.53 3.12 -12.70
CA SER A 387 -3.71 4.36 -13.46
C SER A 387 -4.16 5.50 -12.55
N GLY A 388 -3.68 6.71 -12.84
CA GLY A 388 -4.11 7.95 -12.16
C GLY A 388 -5.34 8.61 -12.78
N ARG A 389 -6.04 7.94 -13.69
CA ARG A 389 -7.23 8.50 -14.35
C ARG A 389 -8.43 8.49 -13.42
N THR A 390 -9.16 9.59 -13.41
CA THR A 390 -10.36 9.76 -12.59
C THR A 390 -11.58 9.88 -13.49
N ALA A 391 -12.67 9.22 -13.12
CA ALA A 391 -13.92 9.29 -13.86
C ALA A 391 -14.61 10.66 -13.68
N ASP A 392 -15.25 11.12 -14.74
CA ASP A 392 -16.06 12.36 -14.71
C ASP A 392 -17.42 12.16 -14.00
N VAL A 393 -17.83 10.91 -13.80
CA VAL A 393 -19.12 10.53 -13.20
C VAL A 393 -18.91 9.47 -12.13
N GLY A 394 -19.52 9.66 -10.97
CA GLY A 394 -19.45 8.73 -9.85
C GLY A 394 -18.23 8.97 -8.95
N LYS A 395 -17.91 7.97 -8.14
CA LYS A 395 -16.74 7.98 -7.22
C LYS A 395 -15.64 7.13 -7.83
N THR A 396 -14.39 7.60 -7.79
CA THR A 396 -13.23 6.83 -8.28
C THR A 396 -12.35 6.42 -7.10
N VAL A 397 -11.90 5.19 -7.10
CA VAL A 397 -10.86 4.66 -6.22
C VAL A 397 -9.75 4.05 -7.07
N HIS A 398 -8.51 4.38 -6.74
CA HIS A 398 -7.34 3.85 -7.43
C HIS A 398 -6.83 2.62 -6.69
N ILE A 399 -6.58 1.55 -7.45
CA ILE A 399 -6.10 0.26 -6.95
C ILE A 399 -4.75 0.01 -7.60
N LYS A 400 -3.74 -0.33 -6.83
CA LYS A 400 -2.45 -0.78 -7.36
C LYS A 400 -2.44 -2.31 -7.36
N SER A 401 -1.95 -2.94 -8.44
CA SER A 401 -1.85 -4.41 -8.56
C SER A 401 -1.10 -5.05 -7.39
N ARG A 402 -0.17 -4.32 -6.78
CA ARG A 402 0.58 -4.76 -5.59
C ARG A 402 -0.28 -4.82 -4.31
N ASP A 403 -1.42 -4.14 -4.27
CA ASP A 403 -2.31 -4.05 -3.11
C ASP A 403 -3.41 -5.14 -3.15
N MET A 404 -3.36 -5.98 -4.18
CA MET A 404 -4.21 -7.15 -4.42
C MET A 404 -3.46 -8.46 -4.19
#